data_cd341ee364d51c6123c96e1d81d59fa0
#
_entry.id   cd341ee364d51c6123c96e1d81d59fa0
#
_cell.length_a   1.000
_cell.length_b   1.000
_cell.length_c   1.000
_cell.angle_alpha   90.00
_cell.angle_beta   90.00
_cell.angle_gamma   90.00
#
_symmetry.space_group_name_H-M   'P 1'
#
loop_
_entity.id
_entity.type
_entity.pdbx_description
1 polymer ?
#
loop_
_entity_poly.entity_id
_entity_poly.type
_entity_poly.pdbx_seq_one_letter_code
_entity_poly.pdbx_strand_id
1 'polypeptide(L)'
;MQKPPVPAPSRRSFLKASLAAAAAGCFLRPARAFADVGGITFGVQLFMLRRQAETDLPGVFRAIHAAGFPQVELYPIAYSHSAAEIRRMMQDAGIAAVSGHFDYAGLEDKLDFAHQLGLTYVVCPMLPKDQWTSLEGFSKAADLFNRAGRKAQSLGMEFVYHNHCYEFRPIDGTTGFAHLMQHTDPALVKLELDIYWLAQGGQDPMAMLKKYAGRVRLIHLKDRLAGAQTSYTTDPPQYFTELDKGTIDWPAVLVQARAEGVKYAFVDQDDTTLPIPESLAINRAYLRKLNL
;
A
#
# COMPACT_ATOMS: atom_id res chain seq x y z
N MET A 1 -42.25 -41.48 -62.43
CA MET A 1 -41.71 -40.19 -62.06
C MET A 1 -40.74 -40.43 -60.90
N GLN A 2 -39.42 -40.46 -61.22
CA GLN A 2 -38.35 -40.63 -60.24
C GLN A 2 -37.93 -39.24 -59.69
N LYS A 3 -37.86 -39.14 -58.38
CA LYS A 3 -37.33 -37.94 -57.70
C LYS A 3 -35.79 -37.84 -57.96
N PRO A 4 -35.25 -36.65 -58.20
CA PRO A 4 -33.81 -36.46 -58.37
C PRO A 4 -33.05 -36.61 -57.02
N PRO A 5 -31.79 -37.05 -57.07
CA PRO A 5 -30.99 -37.25 -55.85
C PRO A 5 -30.56 -35.94 -55.24
N VAL A 6 -30.50 -35.91 -53.89
CA VAL A 6 -30.04 -34.81 -53.07
C VAL A 6 -28.49 -34.73 -53.17
N PRO A 7 -27.89 -33.57 -53.46
CA PRO A 7 -26.45 -33.46 -53.55
C PRO A 7 -25.80 -33.52 -52.16
N ALA A 8 -24.67 -34.24 -52.06
CA ALA A 8 -23.86 -34.36 -50.86
C ALA A 8 -23.21 -33.01 -50.47
N PRO A 9 -23.08 -32.71 -49.21
CA PRO A 9 -22.48 -31.44 -48.75
C PRO A 9 -20.99 -31.39 -49.07
N SER A 10 -20.57 -30.26 -49.63
CA SER A 10 -19.18 -30.02 -50.04
C SER A 10 -18.24 -29.85 -48.85
N ARG A 11 -16.98 -30.31 -49.03
CA ARG A 11 -15.94 -30.20 -48.01
C ARG A 11 -15.67 -28.76 -47.47
N ARG A 12 -16.19 -27.74 -48.14
CA ARG A 12 -16.12 -26.33 -47.70
C ARG A 12 -17.11 -25.97 -46.58
N SER A 13 -18.20 -26.72 -46.43
CA SER A 13 -19.19 -26.48 -45.37
C SER A 13 -18.75 -27.08 -44.01
N PHE A 14 -17.88 -28.07 -44.04
CA PHE A 14 -17.33 -28.67 -42.81
C PHE A 14 -16.27 -27.83 -42.12
N LEU A 15 -15.53 -26.98 -42.87
CA LEU A 15 -14.48 -26.12 -42.35
C LEU A 15 -15.01 -24.82 -41.70
N LYS A 16 -16.27 -24.44 -41.99
CA LYS A 16 -16.87 -23.25 -41.36
C LYS A 16 -17.58 -23.54 -40.03
N ALA A 17 -17.92 -24.79 -39.75
CA ALA A 17 -18.54 -25.18 -38.47
C ALA A 17 -17.50 -25.49 -37.38
N SER A 18 -16.23 -25.74 -37.73
CA SER A 18 -15.18 -26.10 -36.77
C SER A 18 -14.38 -24.90 -36.23
N LEU A 19 -14.54 -23.69 -36.76
CA LEU A 19 -13.90 -22.47 -36.25
C LEU A 19 -14.76 -21.65 -35.30
N ALA A 20 -16.04 -21.99 -35.11
CA ALA A 20 -16.92 -21.27 -34.17
C ALA A 20 -16.97 -21.91 -32.76
N ALA A 21 -16.35 -23.08 -32.57
CA ALA A 21 -16.37 -23.79 -31.26
C ALA A 21 -15.04 -23.65 -30.47
N ALA A 22 -14.02 -22.96 -31.00
CA ALA A 22 -12.71 -22.84 -30.33
C ALA A 22 -12.47 -21.46 -29.68
N ALA A 23 -13.44 -20.54 -29.73
CA ALA A 23 -13.34 -19.22 -29.13
C ALA A 23 -14.16 -19.02 -27.83
N ALA A 24 -14.77 -20.10 -27.30
CA ALA A 24 -15.52 -20.07 -26.06
C ALA A 24 -14.81 -20.91 -24.99
N GLY A 25 -13.69 -20.43 -24.51
CA GLY A 25 -13.08 -21.14 -23.42
C GLY A 25 -11.66 -20.69 -23.17
N CYS A 26 -11.51 -19.79 -22.34
CA CYS A 26 -10.46 -19.46 -21.39
C CYS A 26 -10.38 -17.94 -21.21
N PHE A 27 -11.49 -17.31 -20.92
CA PHE A 27 -11.40 -16.26 -19.94
C PHE A 27 -11.10 -16.99 -18.63
N LEU A 28 -9.80 -17.21 -18.37
CA LEU A 28 -9.31 -17.42 -17.02
C LEU A 28 -9.83 -16.21 -16.23
N ARG A 29 -10.93 -16.41 -15.51
CA ARG A 29 -11.30 -15.50 -14.44
C ARG A 29 -10.02 -15.34 -13.64
N PRO A 30 -9.50 -14.10 -13.45
CA PRO A 30 -8.41 -13.92 -12.54
C PRO A 30 -8.83 -14.59 -11.24
N ALA A 31 -7.98 -15.44 -10.73
CA ALA A 31 -8.28 -16.21 -9.54
C ALA A 31 -8.70 -15.19 -8.46
N ARG A 32 -9.95 -15.26 -8.01
CA ARG A 32 -10.46 -14.58 -6.81
C ARG A 32 -9.75 -15.06 -5.54
N ALA A 33 -8.51 -15.55 -5.66
CA ALA A 33 -7.75 -16.16 -4.60
C ALA A 33 -7.07 -15.16 -3.66
N PHE A 34 -7.07 -13.87 -4.02
CA PHE A 34 -6.49 -12.80 -3.18
C PHE A 34 -7.62 -11.96 -2.61
N ALA A 35 -8.51 -12.63 -1.86
CA ALA A 35 -9.73 -12.02 -1.39
C ALA A 35 -9.45 -10.75 -0.57
N ASP A 36 -10.09 -9.67 -1.01
CA ASP A 36 -10.42 -8.54 -0.18
C ASP A 36 -11.16 -9.04 1.05
N VAL A 37 -10.62 -8.81 2.23
CA VAL A 37 -11.38 -9.03 3.46
C VAL A 37 -12.20 -7.77 3.68
N GLY A 38 -13.51 -7.88 3.51
CA GLY A 38 -14.41 -6.75 3.71
C GLY A 38 -14.23 -5.56 2.75
N GLY A 39 -13.62 -5.77 1.55
CA GLY A 39 -13.40 -4.71 0.54
C GLY A 39 -12.10 -3.92 0.71
N ILE A 40 -11.20 -4.34 1.62
CA ILE A 40 -9.83 -3.83 1.71
C ILE A 40 -8.89 -4.82 1.02
N THR A 41 -8.10 -4.34 0.07
CA THR A 41 -7.04 -5.11 -0.58
C THR A 41 -5.76 -5.03 0.24
N PHE A 42 -5.19 -6.19 0.59
CA PHE A 42 -3.97 -6.27 1.37
C PHE A 42 -2.74 -6.39 0.47
N GLY A 43 -1.70 -5.65 0.82
CA GLY A 43 -0.39 -5.67 0.19
C GLY A 43 0.75 -5.77 1.20
N VAL A 44 1.97 -5.60 0.70
CA VAL A 44 3.19 -5.57 1.51
C VAL A 44 3.97 -4.30 1.17
N GLN A 45 4.43 -3.57 2.19
CA GLN A 45 5.38 -2.48 2.01
C GLN A 45 6.77 -3.06 1.69
N LEU A 46 7.38 -2.59 0.60
CA LEU A 46 8.66 -3.12 0.11
C LEU A 46 9.82 -2.90 1.09
N PHE A 47 9.73 -1.91 1.97
CA PHE A 47 10.74 -1.65 3.00
C PHE A 47 11.05 -2.88 3.87
N MET A 48 10.03 -3.69 4.15
CA MET A 48 10.18 -4.96 4.86
C MET A 48 11.20 -5.90 4.20
N LEU A 49 11.31 -5.87 2.86
CA LEU A 49 12.19 -6.72 2.06
C LEU A 49 13.35 -5.92 1.42
N ARG A 50 13.65 -4.72 1.92
CA ARG A 50 14.65 -3.80 1.32
C ARG A 50 16.00 -4.45 1.06
N ARG A 51 16.51 -5.26 2.00
CA ARG A 51 17.82 -5.92 1.88
C ARG A 51 17.85 -6.94 0.74
N GLN A 52 16.76 -7.70 0.56
CA GLN A 52 16.63 -8.67 -0.54
C GLN A 52 16.40 -7.95 -1.87
N ALA A 53 15.62 -6.86 -1.86
CA ALA A 53 15.32 -6.08 -3.05
C ALA A 53 16.55 -5.39 -3.66
N GLU A 54 17.59 -5.10 -2.86
CA GLU A 54 18.89 -4.57 -3.35
C GLU A 54 19.53 -5.48 -4.40
N THR A 55 19.34 -6.79 -4.28
CA THR A 55 20.03 -7.77 -5.14
C THR A 55 19.09 -8.51 -6.08
N ASP A 56 17.81 -8.70 -5.72
CA ASP A 56 16.83 -9.45 -6.52
C ASP A 56 15.41 -8.87 -6.35
N LEU A 57 15.18 -7.67 -6.87
CA LEU A 57 13.85 -7.05 -6.87
C LEU A 57 12.77 -7.92 -7.55
N PRO A 58 13.02 -8.55 -8.74
CA PRO A 58 12.03 -9.46 -9.33
C PRO A 58 11.70 -10.68 -8.45
N GLY A 59 12.71 -11.24 -7.76
CA GLY A 59 12.52 -12.34 -6.81
C GLY A 59 11.67 -11.93 -5.62
N VAL A 60 11.87 -10.71 -5.11
CA VAL A 60 11.05 -10.14 -4.03
C VAL A 60 9.60 -10.00 -4.46
N PHE A 61 9.31 -9.48 -5.66
CA PHE A 61 7.95 -9.38 -6.15
C PHE A 61 7.27 -10.76 -6.27
N ARG A 62 7.99 -11.77 -6.78
CA ARG A 62 7.49 -13.15 -6.82
C ARG A 62 7.23 -13.72 -5.42
N ALA A 63 8.10 -13.43 -4.45
CA ALA A 63 7.94 -13.90 -3.06
C ALA A 63 6.71 -13.28 -2.38
N ILE A 64 6.45 -11.98 -2.58
CA ILE A 64 5.25 -11.29 -2.08
C ILE A 64 3.99 -11.93 -2.69
N HIS A 65 3.99 -12.14 -4.02
CA HIS A 65 2.88 -12.79 -4.71
C HIS A 65 2.64 -14.22 -4.20
N ALA A 66 3.71 -15.01 -4.07
CA ALA A 66 3.65 -16.39 -3.56
C ALA A 66 3.14 -16.46 -2.11
N ALA A 67 3.42 -15.44 -1.28
CA ALA A 67 2.86 -15.31 0.06
C ALA A 67 1.35 -14.97 0.05
N GLY A 68 0.78 -14.68 -1.12
CA GLY A 68 -0.65 -14.43 -1.30
C GLY A 68 -1.04 -12.95 -1.20
N PHE A 69 -0.11 -12.03 -1.42
CA PHE A 69 -0.39 -10.61 -1.49
C PHE A 69 -0.38 -10.14 -2.96
N PRO A 70 -1.49 -9.56 -3.46
CA PRO A 70 -1.59 -9.09 -4.85
C PRO A 70 -0.98 -7.71 -5.07
N GLN A 71 -0.66 -7.00 -3.99
CA GLN A 71 -0.18 -5.61 -4.03
C GLN A 71 1.15 -5.48 -3.31
N VAL A 72 1.99 -4.61 -3.84
CA VAL A 72 3.19 -4.10 -3.17
C VAL A 72 3.08 -2.57 -3.10
N GLU A 73 3.44 -2.00 -1.98
CA GLU A 73 3.75 -0.58 -1.91
C GLU A 73 5.23 -0.40 -2.18
N LEU A 74 5.56 0.41 -3.19
CA LEU A 74 6.95 0.60 -3.63
C LEU A 74 7.75 1.44 -2.63
N TYR A 75 9.06 1.22 -2.62
CA TYR A 75 10.02 1.94 -1.77
C TYR A 75 11.23 2.37 -2.60
N PRO A 76 11.98 3.42 -2.23
CA PRO A 76 13.09 3.98 -3.00
C PRO A 76 14.12 2.99 -3.53
N ILE A 77 14.32 1.84 -2.88
CA ILE A 77 15.22 0.79 -3.38
C ILE A 77 14.85 0.30 -4.79
N ALA A 78 13.57 0.31 -5.14
CA ALA A 78 13.10 -0.06 -6.48
C ALA A 78 13.44 1.01 -7.54
N TYR A 79 13.63 2.26 -7.14
CA TYR A 79 13.73 3.40 -8.05
C TYR A 79 15.13 3.58 -8.67
N SER A 80 16.04 2.64 -8.43
CA SER A 80 17.27 2.46 -9.22
C SER A 80 16.99 1.95 -10.64
N HIS A 81 15.79 1.40 -10.88
CA HIS A 81 15.29 0.96 -12.18
C HIS A 81 14.36 2.01 -12.79
N SER A 82 14.23 2.00 -14.12
CA SER A 82 13.23 2.82 -14.82
C SER A 82 11.80 2.37 -14.47
N ALA A 83 10.83 3.28 -14.59
CA ALA A 83 9.43 2.96 -14.38
C ALA A 83 8.93 1.81 -15.28
N ALA A 84 9.42 1.73 -16.53
CA ALA A 84 9.07 0.66 -17.44
C ALA A 84 9.60 -0.71 -16.98
N GLU A 85 10.83 -0.77 -16.46
CA GLU A 85 11.43 -2.00 -15.92
C GLU A 85 10.67 -2.46 -14.67
N ILE A 86 10.38 -1.56 -13.72
CA ILE A 86 9.62 -1.89 -12.50
C ILE A 86 8.24 -2.45 -12.87
N ARG A 87 7.52 -1.77 -13.76
CA ARG A 87 6.20 -2.24 -14.22
C ARG A 87 6.26 -3.62 -14.85
N ARG A 88 7.29 -3.89 -15.68
CA ARG A 88 7.50 -5.20 -16.28
C ARG A 88 7.78 -6.27 -15.23
N MET A 89 8.68 -6.00 -14.27
CA MET A 89 9.00 -6.92 -13.18
C MET A 89 7.75 -7.27 -12.35
N MET A 90 6.91 -6.27 -12.04
CA MET A 90 5.64 -6.48 -11.34
C MET A 90 4.67 -7.32 -12.16
N GLN A 91 4.53 -7.03 -13.45
CA GLN A 91 3.66 -7.78 -14.36
C GLN A 91 4.11 -9.24 -14.47
N ASP A 92 5.41 -9.50 -14.64
CA ASP A 92 5.99 -10.84 -14.74
C ASP A 92 5.81 -11.64 -13.43
N ALA A 93 5.77 -10.95 -12.28
CA ALA A 93 5.50 -11.54 -10.97
C ALA A 93 4.01 -11.69 -10.63
N GLY A 94 3.11 -11.12 -11.42
CA GLY A 94 1.66 -11.14 -11.15
C GLY A 94 1.24 -10.25 -9.97
N ILE A 95 1.99 -9.19 -9.67
CA ILE A 95 1.75 -8.24 -8.58
C ILE A 95 1.51 -6.84 -9.15
N ALA A 96 0.79 -5.99 -8.42
CA ALA A 96 0.57 -4.60 -8.79
C ALA A 96 1.00 -3.64 -7.67
N ALA A 97 1.20 -2.37 -8.00
CA ALA A 97 1.40 -1.30 -7.03
C ALA A 97 0.37 -0.19 -7.28
N VAL A 98 -0.27 0.28 -6.22
CA VAL A 98 -1.15 1.45 -6.25
C VAL A 98 -0.49 2.64 -5.57
N SER A 99 0.52 2.41 -4.75
CA SER A 99 1.23 3.41 -3.97
C SER A 99 2.73 3.15 -3.93
N GLY A 100 3.47 4.17 -3.53
CA GLY A 100 4.90 4.06 -3.29
C GLY A 100 5.41 5.22 -2.43
N HIS A 101 6.41 4.93 -1.61
CA HIS A 101 7.10 5.90 -0.77
C HIS A 101 8.13 6.68 -1.57
N PHE A 102 8.14 7.99 -1.40
CA PHE A 102 9.08 8.93 -2.02
C PHE A 102 9.66 9.85 -0.95
N ASP A 103 10.99 9.94 -0.88
CA ASP A 103 11.65 10.80 0.09
C ASP A 103 11.22 12.25 -0.04
N TYR A 104 11.20 12.96 1.09
CA TYR A 104 10.87 14.37 1.21
C TYR A 104 11.73 15.27 0.30
N ALA A 105 13.04 15.02 0.25
CA ALA A 105 13.97 15.79 -0.59
C ALA A 105 13.63 15.60 -2.08
N GLY A 106 13.40 16.70 -2.80
CA GLY A 106 13.06 16.67 -4.23
C GLY A 106 11.71 16.01 -4.52
N LEU A 107 10.77 16.02 -3.57
CA LEU A 107 9.48 15.34 -3.68
C LEU A 107 8.69 15.74 -4.93
N GLU A 108 8.61 17.04 -5.23
CA GLU A 108 7.86 17.53 -6.39
C GLU A 108 8.44 17.03 -7.73
N ASP A 109 9.76 16.86 -7.82
CA ASP A 109 10.43 16.36 -9.04
C ASP A 109 10.21 14.86 -9.27
N LYS A 110 9.88 14.10 -8.21
CA LYS A 110 9.64 12.65 -8.27
C LYS A 110 8.23 12.29 -8.74
N LEU A 111 7.29 13.24 -8.76
CA LEU A 111 5.89 12.98 -9.11
C LEU A 111 5.70 12.51 -10.56
N ASP A 112 6.52 13.01 -11.49
CA ASP A 112 6.46 12.57 -12.89
C ASP A 112 6.90 11.09 -13.03
N PHE A 113 7.88 10.66 -12.23
CA PHE A 113 8.28 9.26 -12.17
C PHE A 113 7.19 8.37 -11.55
N ALA A 114 6.55 8.84 -10.47
CA ALA A 114 5.43 8.15 -9.86
C ALA A 114 4.25 7.98 -10.83
N HIS A 115 3.97 9.00 -11.65
CA HIS A 115 2.96 8.93 -12.71
C HIS A 115 3.35 7.90 -13.79
N GLN A 116 4.63 7.86 -14.22
CA GLN A 116 5.12 6.85 -15.17
C GLN A 116 5.02 5.42 -14.62
N LEU A 117 5.14 5.23 -13.31
CA LEU A 117 4.90 3.95 -12.65
C LEU A 117 3.42 3.52 -12.70
N GLY A 118 2.51 4.46 -12.90
CA GLY A 118 1.06 4.24 -12.89
C GLY A 118 0.47 4.21 -11.49
N LEU A 119 1.11 4.87 -10.52
CA LEU A 119 0.63 4.92 -9.13
C LEU A 119 -0.60 5.80 -9.01
N THR A 120 -1.49 5.43 -8.10
CA THR A 120 -2.63 6.25 -7.67
C THR A 120 -2.22 7.16 -6.51
N TYR A 121 -1.38 6.66 -5.62
CA TYR A 121 -0.97 7.35 -4.39
C TYR A 121 0.54 7.55 -4.36
N VAL A 122 0.97 8.78 -4.09
CA VAL A 122 2.37 9.14 -3.88
C VAL A 122 2.54 9.47 -2.40
N VAL A 123 3.27 8.63 -1.68
CA VAL A 123 3.40 8.73 -0.24
C VAL A 123 4.74 9.36 0.15
N CYS A 124 4.72 10.39 1.00
CA CYS A 124 5.91 10.87 1.69
C CYS A 124 5.95 10.24 3.09
N PRO A 125 6.95 9.37 3.38
CA PRO A 125 6.94 8.59 4.62
C PRO A 125 7.53 9.33 5.82
N MET A 126 8.38 10.32 5.60
CA MET A 126 9.14 10.90 6.70
C MET A 126 9.62 12.33 6.40
N LEU A 127 9.62 13.17 7.42
CA LEU A 127 10.28 14.47 7.38
C LEU A 127 11.77 14.35 7.70
N PRO A 128 12.63 15.27 7.22
CA PRO A 128 14.01 15.40 7.69
C PRO A 128 14.07 15.67 9.20
N LYS A 129 15.09 15.14 9.88
CA LYS A 129 15.21 15.25 11.34
C LYS A 129 15.25 16.69 11.86
N ASP A 130 15.81 17.61 11.11
CA ASP A 130 15.85 19.05 11.42
C ASP A 130 14.47 19.72 11.36
N GLN A 131 13.52 19.14 10.60
CA GLN A 131 12.17 19.71 10.46
C GLN A 131 11.16 19.19 11.48
N TRP A 132 11.33 18.01 12.02
CA TRP A 132 10.36 17.48 12.98
C TRP A 132 10.55 17.97 14.43
N THR A 133 11.53 18.86 14.66
CA THR A 133 11.88 19.36 16.00
C THR A 133 11.16 20.64 16.39
N SER A 134 10.50 21.31 15.44
CA SER A 134 9.82 22.59 15.63
C SER A 134 8.54 22.71 14.81
N LEU A 135 7.59 23.54 15.25
CA LEU A 135 6.36 23.83 14.49
C LEU A 135 6.68 24.54 13.16
N GLU A 136 7.77 25.33 13.10
CA GLU A 136 8.20 25.95 11.85
C GLU A 136 8.60 24.89 10.80
N GLY A 137 9.30 23.83 11.22
CA GLY A 137 9.63 22.72 10.34
C GLY A 137 8.38 22.01 9.80
N PHE A 138 7.38 21.77 10.65
CA PHE A 138 6.09 21.22 10.22
C PHE A 138 5.33 22.18 9.29
N SER A 139 5.44 23.51 9.47
CA SER A 139 4.86 24.48 8.55
C SER A 139 5.51 24.40 7.16
N LYS A 140 6.85 24.31 7.09
CA LYS A 140 7.60 24.13 5.83
C LYS A 140 7.17 22.83 5.11
N ALA A 141 6.97 21.76 5.89
CA ALA A 141 6.47 20.50 5.36
C ALA A 141 5.04 20.64 4.81
N ALA A 142 4.14 21.33 5.53
CA ALA A 142 2.78 21.58 5.06
C ALA A 142 2.75 22.33 3.73
N ASP A 143 3.58 23.37 3.59
CA ASP A 143 3.71 24.12 2.34
C ASP A 143 4.17 23.23 1.18
N LEU A 144 5.19 22.40 1.39
CA LEU A 144 5.66 21.45 0.37
C LEU A 144 4.55 20.44 0.03
N PHE A 145 3.86 19.89 1.02
CA PHE A 145 2.82 18.88 0.80
C PHE A 145 1.61 19.45 0.06
N ASN A 146 1.22 20.70 0.35
CA ASN A 146 0.18 21.37 -0.42
C ASN A 146 0.60 21.58 -1.88
N ARG A 147 1.87 21.92 -2.17
CA ARG A 147 2.38 22.01 -3.56
C ARG A 147 2.43 20.65 -4.23
N ALA A 148 3.00 19.64 -3.56
CA ALA A 148 3.05 18.27 -4.06
C ALA A 148 1.64 17.71 -4.33
N GLY A 149 0.69 17.99 -3.45
CA GLY A 149 -0.71 17.60 -3.62
C GLY A 149 -1.35 18.21 -4.88
N ARG A 150 -1.12 19.50 -5.13
CA ARG A 150 -1.59 20.15 -6.38
C ARG A 150 -0.96 19.52 -7.62
N LYS A 151 0.34 19.28 -7.60
CA LYS A 151 1.02 18.63 -8.74
C LYS A 151 0.55 17.19 -8.92
N ALA A 152 0.43 16.39 -7.86
CA ALA A 152 -0.10 15.04 -7.92
C ALA A 152 -1.51 15.02 -8.54
N GLN A 153 -2.40 15.90 -8.08
CA GLN A 153 -3.75 16.02 -8.62
C GLN A 153 -3.77 16.37 -10.12
N SER A 154 -2.86 17.25 -10.59
CA SER A 154 -2.74 17.59 -12.01
C SER A 154 -2.28 16.40 -12.87
N LEU A 155 -1.62 15.42 -12.27
CA LEU A 155 -1.18 14.16 -12.89
C LEU A 155 -2.19 13.01 -12.68
N GLY A 156 -3.36 13.27 -12.06
CA GLY A 156 -4.37 12.24 -11.79
C GLY A 156 -4.05 11.34 -10.60
N MET A 157 -3.15 11.75 -9.72
CA MET A 157 -2.75 11.04 -8.50
C MET A 157 -3.19 11.79 -7.24
N GLU A 158 -3.19 11.11 -6.08
CA GLU A 158 -3.34 11.74 -4.76
C GLU A 158 -1.99 11.74 -4.02
N PHE A 159 -1.64 12.88 -3.43
CA PHE A 159 -0.51 12.96 -2.50
C PHE A 159 -0.96 12.52 -1.10
N VAL A 160 -0.11 11.72 -0.45
CA VAL A 160 -0.40 11.08 0.84
C VAL A 160 0.78 11.30 1.79
N TYR A 161 0.48 11.62 3.05
CA TYR A 161 1.48 11.66 4.12
C TYR A 161 1.34 10.45 5.02
N HIS A 162 2.46 9.78 5.32
CA HIS A 162 2.55 8.65 6.24
C HIS A 162 3.17 9.12 7.57
N ASN A 163 2.52 8.78 8.68
CA ASN A 163 3.01 9.15 10.01
C ASN A 163 3.95 8.11 10.62
N HIS A 164 4.83 8.62 11.48
CA HIS A 164 5.55 7.85 12.49
C HIS A 164 5.08 8.27 13.91
N CYS A 165 5.90 8.02 14.92
CA CYS A 165 5.59 8.43 16.30
C CYS A 165 6.14 9.82 16.66
N TYR A 166 7.18 10.31 15.99
CA TYR A 166 7.86 11.57 16.34
C TYR A 166 6.94 12.79 16.20
N GLU A 167 5.96 12.73 15.30
CA GLU A 167 5.00 13.82 15.09
C GLU A 167 4.07 14.05 16.27
N PHE A 168 3.94 13.05 17.16
CA PHE A 168 3.05 13.12 18.33
C PHE A 168 3.77 13.62 19.57
N ARG A 169 5.08 13.91 19.50
CA ARG A 169 5.79 14.57 20.58
C ARG A 169 5.17 15.94 20.86
N PRO A 170 4.88 16.28 22.14
CA PRO A 170 4.40 17.60 22.49
C PRO A 170 5.41 18.71 22.12
N ILE A 171 4.96 19.73 21.41
CA ILE A 171 5.72 20.93 21.01
C ILE A 171 4.81 22.13 21.22
N ASP A 172 5.20 23.09 22.07
CA ASP A 172 4.51 24.38 22.26
C ASP A 172 2.98 24.24 22.45
N GLY A 173 2.54 23.28 23.27
CA GLY A 173 1.13 23.07 23.60
C GLY A 173 0.32 22.29 22.55
N THR A 174 0.95 21.82 21.46
CA THR A 174 0.33 20.99 20.42
C THR A 174 1.26 19.81 20.04
N THR A 175 1.00 19.17 18.92
CA THR A 175 1.89 18.16 18.31
C THR A 175 2.21 18.52 16.88
N GLY A 176 3.35 18.07 16.36
CA GLY A 176 3.72 18.29 14.97
C GLY A 176 2.67 17.75 14.00
N PHE A 177 2.07 16.58 14.30
CA PHE A 177 1.00 16.01 13.47
C PHE A 177 -0.23 16.91 13.44
N ALA A 178 -0.71 17.39 14.60
CA ALA A 178 -1.87 18.27 14.64
C ALA A 178 -1.62 19.58 13.89
N HIS A 179 -0.43 20.17 14.06
CA HIS A 179 0.00 21.37 13.35
C HIS A 179 0.04 21.15 11.84
N LEU A 180 0.65 20.03 11.38
CA LEU A 180 0.71 19.67 9.96
C LEU A 180 -0.70 19.52 9.36
N MET A 181 -1.61 18.85 10.08
CA MET A 181 -2.99 18.66 9.62
C MET A 181 -3.77 19.96 9.53
N GLN A 182 -3.50 20.92 10.40
CA GLN A 182 -4.12 22.24 10.41
C GLN A 182 -3.65 23.11 9.22
N HIS A 183 -2.39 22.94 8.77
CA HIS A 183 -1.77 23.75 7.73
C HIS A 183 -1.77 23.09 6.34
N THR A 184 -2.31 21.87 6.23
CA THR A 184 -2.49 21.19 4.94
C THR A 184 -3.94 21.17 4.48
N ASP A 185 -4.14 21.42 3.18
CA ASP A 185 -5.47 21.33 2.56
C ASP A 185 -5.92 19.86 2.51
N PRO A 186 -7.04 19.48 3.16
CA PRO A 186 -7.54 18.10 3.16
C PRO A 186 -7.96 17.59 1.76
N ALA A 187 -8.19 18.49 0.81
CA ALA A 187 -8.45 18.10 -0.58
C ALA A 187 -7.18 17.64 -1.29
N LEU A 188 -6.03 18.21 -0.92
CA LEU A 188 -4.73 17.98 -1.57
C LEU A 188 -3.86 16.95 -0.87
N VAL A 189 -3.91 16.90 0.47
CA VAL A 189 -3.03 16.06 1.30
C VAL A 189 -3.87 15.01 2.00
N LYS A 190 -3.71 13.77 1.58
CA LYS A 190 -4.35 12.59 2.18
C LYS A 190 -3.42 11.94 3.20
N LEU A 191 -3.88 10.87 3.84
CA LEU A 191 -3.16 10.17 4.90
C LEU A 191 -3.04 8.69 4.61
N GLU A 192 -1.87 8.17 4.87
CA GLU A 192 -1.61 6.78 5.15
C GLU A 192 -1.32 6.66 6.65
N LEU A 193 -2.27 6.14 7.41
CA LEU A 193 -2.07 6.01 8.85
C LEU A 193 -1.34 4.71 9.16
N ASP A 194 -0.15 4.85 9.73
CA ASP A 194 0.54 3.71 10.33
C ASP A 194 0.00 3.48 11.74
N ILE A 195 -0.71 2.38 11.89
CA ILE A 195 -1.44 2.05 13.12
C ILE A 195 -0.49 1.75 14.28
N TYR A 196 0.65 1.09 14.01
CA TYR A 196 1.67 0.87 15.03
C TYR A 196 2.28 2.20 15.52
N TRP A 197 2.69 3.06 14.59
CA TRP A 197 3.32 4.32 14.97
C TRP A 197 2.37 5.28 15.67
N LEU A 198 1.06 5.24 15.37
CA LEU A 198 0.04 5.92 16.17
C LEU A 198 0.06 5.41 17.62
N ALA A 199 -0.08 4.10 17.81
CA ALA A 199 -0.10 3.49 19.13
C ALA A 199 1.23 3.70 19.89
N GLN A 200 2.37 3.63 19.20
CA GLN A 200 3.70 3.89 19.74
C GLN A 200 3.86 5.35 20.20
N GLY A 201 3.28 6.29 19.45
CA GLY A 201 3.20 7.71 19.79
C GLY A 201 2.10 8.06 20.82
N GLY A 202 1.48 7.04 21.44
CA GLY A 202 0.47 7.25 22.48
C GLY A 202 -0.90 7.72 21.96
N GLN A 203 -1.17 7.55 20.66
CA GLN A 203 -2.47 7.87 20.07
C GLN A 203 -3.37 6.64 20.05
N ASP A 204 -4.68 6.87 20.12
CA ASP A 204 -5.69 5.85 19.88
C ASP A 204 -5.95 5.75 18.36
N PRO A 205 -5.61 4.61 17.70
CA PRO A 205 -5.82 4.44 16.27
C PRO A 205 -7.28 4.61 15.84
N MET A 206 -8.24 4.16 16.64
CA MET A 206 -9.66 4.27 16.35
C MET A 206 -10.14 5.73 16.36
N ALA A 207 -9.67 6.50 17.35
CA ALA A 207 -9.96 7.93 17.43
C ALA A 207 -9.34 8.69 16.24
N MET A 208 -8.12 8.31 15.83
CA MET A 208 -7.43 8.93 14.71
C MET A 208 -8.11 8.64 13.36
N LEU A 209 -8.52 7.40 13.11
CA LEU A 209 -9.30 7.03 11.92
C LEU A 209 -10.58 7.87 11.82
N LYS A 210 -11.35 7.97 12.92
CA LYS A 210 -12.58 8.78 12.97
C LYS A 210 -12.31 10.27 12.78
N LYS A 211 -11.29 10.81 13.46
CA LYS A 211 -10.95 12.24 13.40
C LYS A 211 -10.58 12.68 11.99
N TYR A 212 -9.90 11.83 11.23
CA TYR A 212 -9.44 12.13 9.88
C TYR A 212 -10.23 11.39 8.81
N ALA A 213 -11.49 11.04 9.10
CA ALA A 213 -12.44 10.48 8.14
C ALA A 213 -12.42 11.24 6.82
N GLY A 214 -12.42 10.53 5.69
CA GLY A 214 -12.36 11.13 4.36
C GLY A 214 -10.98 11.66 3.91
N ARG A 215 -9.98 11.73 4.82
CA ARG A 215 -8.57 11.99 4.46
C ARG A 215 -7.74 10.71 4.38
N VAL A 216 -8.05 9.68 5.17
CA VAL A 216 -7.31 8.41 5.18
C VAL A 216 -7.59 7.64 3.89
N ARG A 217 -6.54 7.25 3.18
CA ARG A 217 -6.61 6.44 1.94
C ARG A 217 -6.04 5.06 2.13
N LEU A 218 -4.97 4.99 2.90
CA LEU A 218 -4.13 3.82 3.10
C LEU A 218 -3.89 3.63 4.60
N ILE A 219 -3.58 2.41 5.02
CA ILE A 219 -3.09 2.12 6.37
C ILE A 219 -1.94 1.11 6.33
N HIS A 220 -0.99 1.25 7.26
CA HIS A 220 0.04 0.26 7.50
C HIS A 220 -0.33 -0.65 8.66
N LEU A 221 -0.03 -1.93 8.48
CA LEU A 221 -0.35 -3.02 9.40
C LEU A 221 0.94 -3.58 9.97
N LYS A 222 1.27 -3.20 11.21
CA LYS A 222 2.28 -3.85 12.04
C LYS A 222 1.79 -3.85 13.48
N ASP A 223 1.97 -4.97 14.22
CA ASP A 223 1.46 -5.08 15.56
C ASP A 223 2.49 -4.62 16.59
N ARG A 224 2.04 -4.33 17.80
CA ARG A 224 2.83 -3.74 18.87
C ARG A 224 2.87 -4.67 20.09
N LEU A 225 4.06 -5.07 20.47
CA LEU A 225 4.28 -5.95 21.62
C LEU A 225 3.65 -5.38 22.90
N ALA A 226 3.12 -6.28 23.73
CA ALA A 226 2.61 -5.92 25.05
C ALA A 226 3.73 -5.33 25.94
N GLY A 227 3.37 -4.35 26.76
CA GLY A 227 4.31 -3.68 27.66
C GLY A 227 5.21 -2.63 27.02
N ALA A 228 5.12 -2.43 25.70
CA ALA A 228 5.84 -1.35 25.02
C ALA A 228 5.45 0.01 25.60
N GLN A 229 6.46 0.84 25.89
CA GLN A 229 6.23 2.20 26.39
C GLN A 229 6.02 3.17 25.22
N THR A 230 5.25 4.23 25.44
CA THR A 230 5.12 5.33 24.48
C THR A 230 6.50 5.93 24.19
N SER A 231 6.78 6.17 22.91
CA SER A 231 8.03 6.74 22.43
C SER A 231 7.77 7.70 21.28
N TYR A 232 8.66 8.67 21.13
CA TYR A 232 8.63 9.66 20.05
C TYR A 232 9.92 9.60 19.20
N THR A 233 10.60 8.46 19.21
CA THR A 233 11.76 8.20 18.35
C THR A 233 11.56 6.96 17.50
N THR A 234 12.06 7.01 16.28
CA THR A 234 12.14 5.86 15.37
C THR A 234 13.41 5.04 15.56
N ASP A 235 14.28 5.47 16.50
CA ASP A 235 15.50 4.73 16.84
C ASP A 235 15.18 3.49 17.71
N PRO A 236 15.95 2.40 17.63
CA PRO A 236 15.76 1.21 18.47
C PRO A 236 15.90 1.51 19.98
N PRO A 237 15.25 0.72 20.86
CA PRO A 237 14.52 -0.52 20.54
C PRO A 237 13.13 -0.25 19.99
N GLN A 238 12.70 -1.09 19.03
CA GLN A 238 11.35 -1.09 18.50
C GLN A 238 10.58 -2.31 19.02
N TYR A 239 9.26 -2.20 19.03
CA TYR A 239 8.37 -3.20 19.63
C TYR A 239 7.43 -3.80 18.58
N PHE A 240 7.93 -3.99 17.37
CA PHE A 240 7.17 -4.62 16.29
C PHE A 240 6.95 -6.09 16.54
N THR A 241 5.82 -6.59 16.07
CA THR A 241 5.55 -8.02 15.95
C THR A 241 4.56 -8.27 14.82
N GLU A 242 4.45 -9.52 14.38
CA GLU A 242 3.48 -9.95 13.40
C GLU A 242 2.04 -9.75 13.92
N LEU A 243 1.10 -9.57 12.99
CA LEU A 243 -0.31 -9.39 13.31
C LEU A 243 -0.84 -10.53 14.18
N ASP A 244 -1.70 -10.23 15.15
CA ASP A 244 -2.22 -11.16 16.14
C ASP A 244 -1.21 -11.58 17.24
N LYS A 245 -0.03 -10.98 17.28
CA LYS A 245 0.98 -11.25 18.30
C LYS A 245 1.17 -10.09 19.27
N GLY A 246 0.54 -8.96 18.99
CA GLY A 246 0.64 -7.74 19.77
C GLY A 246 -0.66 -7.37 20.49
N THR A 247 -0.88 -6.08 20.61
CA THR A 247 -1.98 -5.51 21.42
C THR A 247 -3.00 -4.70 20.60
N ILE A 248 -2.82 -4.58 19.29
CA ILE A 248 -3.72 -3.81 18.45
C ILE A 248 -4.95 -4.66 18.09
N ASP A 249 -6.15 -4.12 18.31
CA ASP A 249 -7.40 -4.76 17.90
C ASP A 249 -7.64 -4.59 16.41
N TRP A 250 -6.98 -5.43 15.61
CA TRP A 250 -7.04 -5.39 14.15
C TRP A 250 -8.45 -5.57 13.58
N PRO A 251 -9.31 -6.45 14.10
CA PRO A 251 -10.70 -6.52 13.64
C PRO A 251 -11.42 -5.18 13.77
N ALA A 252 -11.32 -4.50 14.90
CA ALA A 252 -11.95 -3.20 15.11
C ALA A 252 -11.34 -2.12 14.21
N VAL A 253 -10.00 -2.07 14.10
CA VAL A 253 -9.28 -1.12 13.24
C VAL A 253 -9.69 -1.27 11.77
N LEU A 254 -9.72 -2.50 11.24
CA LEU A 254 -10.06 -2.75 9.83
C LEU A 254 -11.53 -2.46 9.52
N VAL A 255 -12.46 -2.77 10.45
CA VAL A 255 -13.87 -2.39 10.31
C VAL A 255 -14.01 -0.86 10.25
N GLN A 256 -13.33 -0.13 11.15
CA GLN A 256 -13.37 1.33 11.14
C GLN A 256 -12.70 1.90 9.89
N ALA A 257 -11.53 1.43 9.51
CA ALA A 257 -10.82 1.88 8.30
C ALA A 257 -11.69 1.72 7.04
N ARG A 258 -12.38 0.58 6.92
CA ARG A 258 -13.33 0.34 5.84
C ARG A 258 -14.50 1.32 5.87
N ALA A 259 -15.07 1.58 7.03
CA ALA A 259 -16.17 2.53 7.19
C ALA A 259 -15.77 3.94 6.73
N GLU A 260 -14.49 4.31 6.91
CA GLU A 260 -13.92 5.59 6.46
C GLU A 260 -13.44 5.57 4.99
N GLY A 261 -13.65 4.46 4.26
CA GLY A 261 -13.38 4.35 2.83
C GLY A 261 -11.95 3.95 2.46
N VAL A 262 -11.16 3.44 3.41
CA VAL A 262 -9.83 2.86 3.14
C VAL A 262 -10.00 1.62 2.27
N LYS A 263 -9.24 1.53 1.18
CA LYS A 263 -9.31 0.43 0.20
C LYS A 263 -8.06 -0.44 0.18
N TYR A 264 -6.95 0.04 0.70
CA TYR A 264 -5.66 -0.65 0.69
C TYR A 264 -5.01 -0.60 2.06
N ALA A 265 -4.43 -1.72 2.47
CA ALA A 265 -3.68 -1.84 3.70
C ALA A 265 -2.43 -2.68 3.45
N PHE A 266 -1.27 -2.20 3.92
CA PHE A 266 0.01 -2.85 3.65
C PHE A 266 0.62 -3.39 4.94
N VAL A 267 0.96 -4.68 4.94
CA VAL A 267 1.83 -5.24 5.98
C VAL A 267 3.19 -4.58 5.85
N ASP A 268 3.62 -3.97 6.93
CA ASP A 268 4.90 -3.26 7.01
C ASP A 268 5.61 -3.63 8.31
N GLN A 269 6.41 -4.69 8.26
CA GLN A 269 7.25 -5.11 9.38
C GLN A 269 8.64 -4.50 9.18
N ASP A 270 8.91 -3.31 9.76
CA ASP A 270 10.18 -2.59 9.56
C ASP A 270 11.39 -3.44 9.89
N ASP A 271 11.28 -4.29 10.93
CA ASP A 271 12.23 -5.33 11.26
C ASP A 271 11.50 -6.52 11.90
N THR A 272 12.06 -7.72 11.78
CA THR A 272 11.54 -8.96 12.36
C THR A 272 12.67 -9.88 12.74
N THR A 273 12.50 -10.64 13.80
CA THR A 273 13.44 -11.71 14.20
C THR A 273 13.23 -13.00 13.40
N LEU A 274 12.14 -13.09 12.64
CA LEU A 274 11.80 -14.25 11.82
C LEU A 274 12.37 -14.12 10.41
N PRO A 275 12.58 -15.24 9.70
CA PRO A 275 12.77 -15.20 8.26
C PRO A 275 11.58 -14.49 7.58
N ILE A 276 11.84 -13.60 6.63
CA ILE A 276 10.79 -12.81 5.96
C ILE A 276 9.63 -13.67 5.40
N PRO A 277 9.88 -14.83 4.72
CA PRO A 277 8.77 -15.66 4.25
C PRO A 277 7.87 -16.19 5.37
N GLU A 278 8.43 -16.46 6.54
CA GLU A 278 7.67 -16.91 7.72
C GLU A 278 6.82 -15.77 8.29
N SER A 279 7.41 -14.59 8.46
CA SER A 279 6.68 -13.39 8.90
C SER A 279 5.53 -13.05 7.94
N LEU A 280 5.75 -13.06 6.63
CA LEU A 280 4.70 -12.86 5.63
C LEU A 280 3.59 -13.91 5.73
N ALA A 281 3.95 -15.18 5.96
CA ALA A 281 2.99 -16.27 6.08
C ALA A 281 2.12 -16.12 7.33
N ILE A 282 2.68 -15.71 8.47
CA ILE A 282 1.96 -15.45 9.73
C ILE A 282 0.96 -14.31 9.50
N ASN A 283 1.42 -13.17 8.99
CA ASN A 283 0.57 -12.02 8.73
C ASN A 283 -0.57 -12.38 7.76
N ARG A 284 -0.26 -13.09 6.67
CA ARG A 284 -1.27 -13.51 5.70
C ARG A 284 -2.28 -14.49 6.28
N ALA A 285 -1.82 -15.45 7.08
CA ALA A 285 -2.70 -16.43 7.74
C ALA A 285 -3.68 -15.75 8.70
N TYR A 286 -3.22 -14.74 9.43
CA TYR A 286 -4.10 -13.94 10.30
C TYR A 286 -5.16 -13.18 9.48
N LEU A 287 -4.74 -12.40 8.49
CA LEU A 287 -5.66 -11.62 7.66
C LEU A 287 -6.74 -12.49 6.97
N ARG A 288 -6.41 -13.73 6.59
CA ARG A 288 -7.37 -14.68 6.02
C ARG A 288 -8.43 -15.17 7.00
N LYS A 289 -8.14 -15.17 8.31
CA LYS A 289 -9.09 -15.59 9.35
C LYS A 289 -10.11 -14.50 9.68
N LEU A 290 -9.81 -13.25 9.32
CA LEU A 290 -10.70 -12.13 9.59
C LEU A 290 -11.90 -12.19 8.63
N ASN A 291 -13.07 -12.46 9.17
CA ASN A 291 -14.36 -12.37 8.49
C ASN A 291 -14.94 -10.96 8.73
N LEU A 292 -14.50 -9.96 7.93
CA LEU A 292 -14.90 -8.55 8.09
C LEU A 292 -16.03 -8.16 7.13
#